data_48cd8cb88568f39028e028e19f0e7948
#
_entry.id   48cd8cb88568f39028e028e19f0e7948
#
_cell.length_a   1.000
_cell.length_b   1.000
_cell.length_c   1.000
_cell.angle_alpha   90.00
_cell.angle_beta   90.00
_cell.angle_gamma   90.00
#
_symmetry.space_group_name_H-M   'P 1'
#
loop_
_entity.id
_entity.type
_entity.pdbx_description
1 polymer ?
#
loop_
_entity_poly.entity_id
_entity_poly.type
_entity_poly.pdbx_seq_one_letter_code
_entity_poly.pdbx_strand_id
1 'polypeptide(L)'
;MTPQQPEIQLIANLVVRRPDGRVLLVRYHSDDERWWLPGEDLEPYEHPDDRARATLDRIGGVAPSSFGLAFVESFRGRRGWHVVFHYRVEADGKPDGDHAGEWFEPDDLPRTVHGRWEREAVRRVLE
;
A
#
# COMPACT_ATOMS: atom_id res chain seq x y z
N MET A 1 17.29 -2.38 35.12
CA MET A 1 17.14 -1.70 33.81
C MET A 1 16.09 -2.42 33.00
N THR A 2 15.06 -1.71 32.57
CA THR A 2 14.02 -2.28 31.75
C THR A 2 14.53 -2.42 30.31
N PRO A 3 14.43 -3.59 29.69
CA PRO A 3 14.84 -3.71 28.28
C PRO A 3 13.97 -2.81 27.42
N GLN A 4 14.59 -2.09 26.52
CA GLN A 4 13.89 -1.30 25.52
C GLN A 4 13.11 -2.21 24.61
N GLN A 5 11.82 -1.95 24.46
CA GLN A 5 11.02 -2.64 23.47
C GLN A 5 11.39 -2.16 22.07
N PRO A 6 11.39 -3.05 21.08
CA PRO A 6 11.62 -2.60 19.71
C PRO A 6 10.53 -1.63 19.29
N GLU A 7 10.92 -0.62 18.53
CA GLU A 7 9.99 0.29 17.92
C GLU A 7 9.14 -0.46 16.88
N ILE A 8 7.83 -0.26 16.95
CA ILE A 8 6.89 -0.94 16.06
C ILE A 8 6.35 0.06 15.04
N GLN A 9 6.46 -0.28 13.78
CA GLN A 9 5.88 0.48 12.67
C GLN A 9 4.65 -0.26 12.17
N LEU A 10 3.46 0.32 12.37
CA LEU A 10 2.20 -0.24 11.88
C LEU A 10 1.83 0.47 10.59
N ILE A 11 1.66 -0.28 9.52
CA ILE A 11 1.46 0.25 8.17
C ILE A 11 0.24 -0.40 7.54
N ALA A 12 -0.64 0.42 6.95
CA ALA A 12 -1.69 -0.07 6.07
C ALA A 12 -1.23 0.08 4.62
N ASN A 13 -1.24 -1.02 3.87
CA ASN A 13 -0.78 -1.08 2.49
C ASN A 13 -1.91 -1.55 1.59
N LEU A 14 -2.05 -0.95 0.42
CA LEU A 14 -3.13 -1.26 -0.50
C LEU A 14 -2.62 -1.90 -1.78
N VAL A 15 -3.27 -2.99 -2.19
CA VAL A 15 -3.18 -3.48 -3.56
C VAL A 15 -4.55 -3.18 -4.20
N VAL A 16 -4.58 -2.17 -5.04
CA VAL A 16 -5.79 -1.69 -5.71
C VAL A 16 -5.79 -2.22 -7.13
N ARG A 17 -6.80 -3.02 -7.47
CA ARG A 17 -6.91 -3.64 -8.78
C ARG A 17 -8.11 -3.07 -9.54
N ARG A 18 -7.89 -2.73 -10.79
CA ARG A 18 -8.92 -2.27 -11.72
C ARG A 18 -9.58 -3.48 -12.41
N PRO A 19 -10.80 -3.34 -12.99
CA PRO A 19 -11.47 -4.46 -13.67
C PRO A 19 -10.66 -5.14 -14.78
N ASP A 20 -9.75 -4.40 -15.44
CA ASP A 20 -8.88 -4.97 -16.47
C ASP A 20 -7.67 -5.74 -15.89
N GLY A 21 -7.58 -5.86 -14.56
CA GLY A 21 -6.50 -6.58 -13.88
C GLY A 21 -5.29 -5.74 -13.50
N ARG A 22 -5.23 -4.50 -13.93
CA ARG A 22 -4.11 -3.62 -13.61
C ARG A 22 -4.15 -3.15 -12.16
N VAL A 23 -2.98 -2.94 -11.59
CA VAL A 23 -2.82 -2.49 -10.20
C VAL A 23 -2.28 -1.07 -10.16
N LEU A 24 -2.67 -0.35 -9.10
CA LEU A 24 -2.30 1.04 -8.91
C LEU A 24 -0.98 1.17 -8.16
N LEU A 25 -0.08 1.96 -8.71
CA LEU A 25 1.11 2.42 -8.02
C LEU A 25 1.09 3.95 -7.97
N VAL A 26 1.76 4.50 -6.97
CA VAL A 26 1.79 5.96 -6.74
C VAL A 26 3.22 6.44 -6.57
N ARG A 27 3.42 7.74 -6.80
CA ARG A 27 4.63 8.48 -6.45
C ARG A 27 4.28 9.52 -5.42
N TYR A 28 4.96 9.48 -4.26
CA TYR A 28 4.70 10.43 -3.19
C TYR A 28 5.37 11.78 -3.39
N HIS A 29 6.45 11.80 -4.18
CA HIS A 29 7.18 13.02 -4.52
C HIS A 29 7.34 13.12 -6.03
N SER A 30 7.27 14.32 -6.57
CA SER A 30 7.32 14.55 -8.01
C SER A 30 8.67 14.16 -8.65
N ASP A 31 9.74 14.10 -7.85
CA ASP A 31 11.07 13.70 -8.28
C ASP A 31 11.39 12.22 -8.02
N ASP A 32 10.44 11.45 -7.49
CA ASP A 32 10.63 10.02 -7.30
C ASP A 32 10.76 9.32 -8.64
N GLU A 33 11.82 8.55 -8.81
CA GLU A 33 12.02 7.69 -9.97
C GLU A 33 11.35 6.33 -9.80
N ARG A 34 11.01 5.98 -8.57
CA ARG A 34 10.45 4.68 -8.20
C ARG A 34 9.02 4.82 -7.74
N TRP A 35 8.29 3.76 -7.97
CA TRP A 35 6.88 3.69 -7.63
C TRP A 35 6.67 2.97 -6.30
N TRP A 36 5.57 3.31 -5.64
CA TRP A 36 5.15 2.73 -4.37
C TRP A 36 3.81 2.06 -4.50
N LEU A 37 3.57 0.99 -3.75
CA LEU A 37 2.19 0.62 -3.43
C LEU A 37 1.64 1.70 -2.50
N PRO A 38 0.36 2.12 -2.68
CA PRO A 38 -0.22 3.08 -1.75
C PRO A 38 -0.20 2.54 -0.32
N GLY A 39 0.31 3.33 0.61
CA GLY A 39 0.41 2.89 2.00
C GLY A 39 0.81 4.03 2.91
N GLU A 40 0.37 3.95 4.16
CA GLU A 40 0.66 4.97 5.18
C GLU A 40 0.82 4.32 6.55
N ASP A 41 1.60 4.97 7.41
CA ASP A 41 1.73 4.59 8.81
C ASP A 41 0.42 4.87 9.55
N LEU A 42 0.04 3.96 10.44
CA LEU A 42 -1.09 4.20 11.33
C LEU A 42 -0.75 5.28 12.35
N GLU A 43 -1.73 6.11 12.66
CA GLU A 43 -1.67 6.98 13.83
C GLU A 43 -1.83 6.14 15.11
N PRO A 44 -1.33 6.62 16.27
CA PRO A 44 -1.53 5.89 17.52
C PRO A 44 -3.01 5.57 17.77
N TYR A 45 -3.28 4.30 18.11
CA TYR A 45 -4.62 3.78 18.41
C TYR A 45 -5.60 3.78 17.23
N GLU A 46 -5.13 4.06 16.03
CA GLU A 46 -5.96 4.03 14.84
C GLU A 46 -6.23 2.58 14.39
N HIS A 47 -7.44 2.32 13.94
CA HIS A 47 -7.76 1.03 13.35
C HIS A 47 -7.16 0.93 11.93
N PRO A 48 -6.54 -0.20 11.56
CA PRO A 48 -5.94 -0.35 10.22
C PRO A 48 -6.91 -0.09 9.07
N ASP A 49 -8.17 -0.49 9.20
CA ASP A 49 -9.19 -0.24 8.16
C ASP A 49 -9.38 1.26 7.91
N ASP A 50 -9.38 2.07 8.99
CA ASP A 50 -9.56 3.51 8.87
C ASP A 50 -8.37 4.17 8.16
N ARG A 51 -7.15 3.72 8.46
CA ARG A 51 -5.97 4.21 7.74
C ARG A 51 -5.98 3.79 6.28
N ALA A 52 -6.35 2.56 6.00
CA ALA A 52 -6.44 2.09 4.62
C ALA A 52 -7.46 2.90 3.82
N ARG A 53 -8.62 3.19 4.39
CA ARG A 53 -9.64 4.03 3.74
C ARG A 53 -9.16 5.46 3.53
N ALA A 54 -8.48 6.04 4.52
CA ALA A 54 -7.92 7.38 4.40
C ALA A 54 -6.86 7.44 3.30
N THR A 55 -6.02 6.41 3.19
CA THR A 55 -5.02 6.30 2.13
C THR A 55 -5.69 6.25 0.76
N LEU A 56 -6.75 5.47 0.61
CA LEU A 56 -7.51 5.37 -0.63
C LEU A 56 -8.15 6.72 -0.99
N ASP A 57 -8.74 7.40 -0.01
CA ASP A 57 -9.37 8.71 -0.23
C ASP A 57 -8.37 9.76 -0.74
N ARG A 58 -7.14 9.71 -0.28
CA ARG A 58 -6.09 10.63 -0.73
C ARG A 58 -5.67 10.41 -2.18
N ILE A 59 -5.82 9.19 -2.68
CA ILE A 59 -5.55 8.92 -4.10
C ILE A 59 -6.53 9.72 -4.97
N GLY A 60 -7.78 9.86 -4.52
CA GLY A 60 -8.82 10.59 -5.23
C GLY A 60 -9.23 9.93 -6.55
N GLY A 61 -10.41 10.21 -7.03
CA GLY A 61 -10.86 9.75 -8.34
C GLY A 61 -11.02 8.25 -8.52
N VAL A 62 -10.74 7.46 -7.49
CA VAL A 62 -10.81 6.00 -7.53
C VAL A 62 -11.94 5.53 -6.63
N ALA A 63 -12.92 4.83 -7.22
CA ALA A 63 -14.12 4.39 -6.51
C ALA A 63 -14.04 2.89 -6.21
N PRO A 64 -13.96 2.50 -4.92
CA PRO A 64 -13.88 1.09 -4.56
C PRO A 64 -15.24 0.39 -4.70
N SER A 65 -15.21 -0.83 -5.25
CA SER A 65 -16.35 -1.73 -5.28
C SER A 65 -16.21 -2.86 -4.24
N SER A 66 -14.99 -3.14 -3.81
CA SER A 66 -14.74 -4.05 -2.69
C SER A 66 -13.47 -3.62 -1.96
N PHE A 67 -13.42 -3.90 -0.65
CA PHE A 67 -12.36 -3.48 0.23
C PHE A 67 -12.26 -4.47 1.39
N GLY A 68 -11.09 -5.05 1.60
CA GLY A 68 -10.91 -5.97 2.71
C GLY A 68 -9.46 -6.31 3.00
N LEU A 69 -9.21 -6.71 4.24
CA LEU A 69 -7.89 -7.18 4.67
C LEU A 69 -7.58 -8.51 3.99
N ALA A 70 -6.43 -8.58 3.33
CA ALA A 70 -5.97 -9.79 2.65
C ALA A 70 -5.05 -10.62 3.54
N PHE A 71 -4.01 -9.99 4.09
CA PHE A 71 -3.11 -10.67 5.03
C PHE A 71 -2.29 -9.65 5.82
N VAL A 72 -1.66 -10.13 6.88
CA VAL A 72 -0.77 -9.33 7.73
C VAL A 72 0.60 -10.00 7.72
N GLU A 73 1.65 -9.21 7.56
CA GLU A 73 3.01 -9.71 7.69
C GLU A 73 3.80 -8.89 8.70
N SER A 74 4.84 -9.51 9.23
CA SER A 74 5.72 -8.91 10.22
C SER A 74 7.17 -9.20 9.85
N PHE A 75 8.00 -8.18 9.88
CA PHE A 75 9.43 -8.34 9.54
C PHE A 75 10.27 -7.24 10.18
N ARG A 76 11.58 -7.48 10.21
CA ARG A 76 12.54 -6.45 10.62
C ARG A 76 12.87 -5.58 9.40
N GLY A 77 12.57 -4.28 9.51
CA GLY A 77 12.91 -3.28 8.50
C GLY A 77 13.86 -2.23 9.04
N ARG A 78 14.07 -1.16 8.26
CA ARG A 78 15.01 -0.09 8.65
C ARG A 78 14.62 0.62 9.94
N ARG A 79 13.32 0.77 10.17
CA ARG A 79 12.78 1.51 11.32
C ARG A 79 12.41 0.60 12.49
N GLY A 80 12.88 -0.64 12.49
CA GLY A 80 12.60 -1.59 13.54
C GLY A 80 11.60 -2.66 13.12
N TRP A 81 10.67 -3.00 14.00
CA TRP A 81 9.69 -4.05 13.74
C TRP A 81 8.53 -3.49 12.91
N HIS A 82 8.39 -3.98 11.69
CA HIS A 82 7.30 -3.58 10.79
C HIS A 82 6.18 -4.61 10.85
N VAL A 83 4.95 -4.14 11.01
CA VAL A 83 3.75 -4.95 10.87
C VAL A 83 2.91 -4.29 9.79
N VAL A 84 2.67 -4.99 8.69
CA VAL A 84 1.99 -4.45 7.52
C VAL A 84 0.66 -5.18 7.32
N PHE A 85 -0.40 -4.39 7.30
CA PHE A 85 -1.77 -4.83 7.00
C PHE A 85 -2.00 -4.62 5.50
N HIS A 86 -2.04 -5.71 4.75
CA HIS A 86 -2.23 -5.67 3.30
C HIS A 86 -3.71 -5.77 2.96
N TYR A 87 -4.22 -4.75 2.29
CA TYR A 87 -5.62 -4.68 1.86
C TYR A 87 -5.74 -4.96 0.39
N ARG A 88 -6.77 -5.72 0.03
CA ARG A 88 -7.18 -5.90 -1.36
C ARG A 88 -8.35 -4.98 -1.64
N VAL A 89 -8.20 -4.14 -2.65
CA VAL A 89 -9.21 -3.18 -3.07
C VAL A 89 -9.51 -3.41 -4.56
N GLU A 90 -10.76 -3.69 -4.88
CA GLU A 90 -11.21 -3.66 -6.28
C GLU A 90 -11.80 -2.27 -6.51
N ALA A 91 -11.29 -1.57 -7.51
CA ALA A 91 -11.69 -0.18 -7.75
C ALA A 91 -11.50 0.18 -9.21
N ASP A 92 -12.15 1.26 -9.63
CA ASP A 92 -11.98 1.82 -10.96
C ASP A 92 -11.91 3.34 -10.87
N GLY A 93 -11.36 3.96 -11.90
CA GLY A 93 -11.25 5.40 -11.97
C GLY A 93 -9.86 5.85 -12.35
N LYS A 94 -9.67 7.17 -12.28
CA LYS A 94 -8.40 7.81 -12.57
C LYS A 94 -7.92 8.56 -11.33
N PRO A 95 -6.74 8.24 -10.80
CA PRO A 95 -6.21 8.97 -9.65
C PRO A 95 -6.11 10.47 -9.95
N ASP A 96 -6.69 11.30 -9.07
CA ASP A 96 -6.71 12.76 -9.23
C ASP A 96 -6.36 13.51 -7.95
N GLY A 97 -5.85 12.81 -6.94
CA GLY A 97 -5.49 13.38 -5.65
C GLY A 97 -4.09 14.01 -5.63
N ASP A 98 -3.52 14.08 -4.43
CA ASP A 98 -2.26 14.80 -4.17
C ASP A 98 -1.04 14.14 -4.80
N HIS A 99 -1.11 12.87 -5.11
CA HIS A 99 0.03 12.10 -5.61
C HIS A 99 -0.24 11.57 -7.01
N ALA A 100 0.81 11.52 -7.83
CA ALA A 100 0.72 10.90 -9.14
C ALA A 100 0.43 9.41 -8.99
N GLY A 101 -0.53 8.89 -9.75
CA GLY A 101 -0.87 7.48 -9.75
C GLY A 101 -1.09 6.96 -11.16
N GLU A 102 -0.67 5.73 -11.40
CA GLU A 102 -0.86 5.06 -12.68
C GLU A 102 -1.16 3.58 -12.48
N TRP A 103 -1.82 2.98 -13.47
CA TRP A 103 -2.21 1.57 -13.49
C TRP A 103 -1.19 0.76 -14.29
N PHE A 104 -0.76 -0.37 -13.71
CA PHE A 104 0.27 -1.23 -14.31
C PHE A 104 -0.18 -2.68 -14.34
N GLU A 105 0.29 -3.42 -15.34
CA GLU A 105 0.11 -4.87 -15.35
C GLU A 105 0.82 -5.49 -14.13
N PRO A 106 0.18 -6.39 -13.40
CA PRO A 106 0.81 -6.97 -12.19
C PRO A 106 2.06 -7.78 -12.48
N ASP A 107 2.18 -8.33 -13.70
CA ASP A 107 3.34 -9.11 -14.13
C ASP A 107 4.45 -8.25 -14.73
N ASP A 108 4.21 -6.96 -14.91
CA ASP A 108 5.15 -6.04 -15.55
C ASP A 108 5.16 -4.70 -14.79
N LEU A 109 5.46 -4.77 -13.50
CA LEU A 109 5.54 -3.59 -12.66
C LEU A 109 6.81 -2.80 -12.98
N PRO A 110 6.75 -1.47 -12.91
CA PRO A 110 7.93 -0.62 -13.05
C PRO A 110 8.85 -0.81 -11.84
N ARG A 111 9.95 -0.06 -11.81
CA ARG A 111 10.88 -0.08 -10.70
C ARG A 111 10.19 0.47 -9.44
N THR A 112 10.14 -0.36 -8.39
CA THR A 112 9.51 -0.02 -7.12
C THR A 112 10.54 0.25 -6.04
N VAL A 113 10.13 0.99 -5.00
CA VAL A 113 11.03 1.48 -3.95
C VAL A 113 11.73 0.35 -3.20
N HIS A 114 11.00 -0.74 -2.90
CA HIS A 114 11.54 -1.89 -2.17
C HIS A 114 11.84 -3.09 -3.07
N GLY A 115 11.80 -2.89 -4.40
CA GLY A 115 12.15 -3.93 -5.35
C GLY A 115 11.17 -5.10 -5.36
N ARG A 116 11.63 -6.26 -4.88
CA ARG A 116 10.84 -7.49 -4.92
C ARG A 116 9.65 -7.48 -3.96
N TRP A 117 9.71 -6.69 -2.89
CA TRP A 117 8.67 -6.70 -1.87
C TRP A 117 7.30 -6.32 -2.43
N GLU A 118 7.22 -5.27 -3.24
CA GLU A 118 5.96 -4.85 -3.86
C GLU A 118 5.39 -5.92 -4.79
N ARG A 119 6.25 -6.54 -5.60
CA ARG A 119 5.84 -7.61 -6.51
C ARG A 119 5.28 -8.81 -5.77
N GLU A 120 5.94 -9.21 -4.70
CA GLU A 120 5.48 -10.32 -3.87
C GLU A 120 4.17 -9.99 -3.14
N ALA A 121 4.03 -8.77 -2.65
CA ALA A 121 2.80 -8.31 -2.00
C ALA A 121 1.64 -8.33 -3.00
N VAL A 122 1.82 -7.80 -4.20
CA VAL A 122 0.79 -7.82 -5.24
C VAL A 122 0.38 -9.25 -5.57
N ARG A 123 1.36 -10.11 -5.84
CA ARG A 123 1.10 -11.51 -6.16
C ARG A 123 0.30 -12.20 -5.05
N ARG A 124 0.73 -12.01 -3.82
CA ARG A 124 0.14 -12.66 -2.66
C ARG A 124 -1.28 -12.19 -2.37
N VAL A 125 -1.53 -10.89 -2.53
CA VAL A 125 -2.86 -10.32 -2.33
C VAL A 125 -3.84 -10.79 -3.42
N LEU A 126 -3.37 -10.92 -4.66
CA LEU A 126 -4.23 -11.26 -5.81
C LEU A 126 -4.39 -12.78 -6.04
N GLU A 127 -3.67 -13.59 -5.31
CA GLU A 127 -3.84 -15.05 -5.35
C GLU A 127 -5.16 -15.52 -4.71
#